data_84171208cb0ae85ad1b349c5d85e3be1
#
_entry.id   84171208cb0ae85ad1b349c5d85e3be1
#
_cell.length_a   1.000
_cell.length_b   1.000
_cell.length_c   1.000
_cell.angle_alpha   90.00
_cell.angle_beta   90.00
_cell.angle_gamma   90.00
#
_symmetry.space_group_name_H-M   'P 1'
#
loop_
_entity.id
_entity.type
_entity.pdbx_description
1 polymer ?
#
loop_
_entity_poly.entity_id
_entity_poly.type
_entity_poly.pdbx_seq_one_letter_code
_entity_poly.pdbx_strand_id
1 'polypeptide(L)'
;MLGGFYAALSIGLSISFGLLDIVNIAHPAFIILGAFICFVFNSHYGIDPILMGIIFSPVFFLVGLLIYRIYYERFEKTGAEALRGLAFFFGLMFIIEVILIMSFGVDFQMVQAGYIDFKATFGVVDIPFRMFVPFVFAMLMAIGLQWFSSRTFFGRAMQAVAQDSLALRLMGIDPAKIKTIAFGISIATCSIAGALLVIVIPIEPSVGRLYIGQVFAIVVLGGLGSQSGTLIAAMLLGLVESLITTFFGPSWSPAVAFGALILVLAFKPTGILGRVGDTRG
;
A
#
# COMPACT_ATOMS: atom_id res chain seq x y z
N MET A 1 -10.53 -8.82 -10.23
CA MET A 1 -9.14 -8.40 -10.51
C MET A 1 -8.83 -7.03 -9.88
N LEU A 2 -9.71 -6.03 -9.98
CA LEU A 2 -9.53 -4.70 -9.36
C LEU A 2 -9.23 -4.79 -7.85
N GLY A 3 -9.92 -5.67 -7.12
CA GLY A 3 -9.65 -5.88 -5.69
C GLY A 3 -8.24 -6.37 -5.35
N GLY A 4 -7.63 -7.21 -6.20
CA GLY A 4 -6.23 -7.61 -6.03
C GLY A 4 -5.26 -6.44 -6.23
N PHE A 5 -5.52 -5.58 -7.21
CA PHE A 5 -4.79 -4.34 -7.43
C PHE A 5 -4.85 -3.44 -6.17
N TYR A 6 -6.04 -3.24 -5.62
CA TYR A 6 -6.21 -2.47 -4.38
C TYR A 6 -5.53 -3.12 -3.17
N ALA A 7 -5.51 -4.44 -3.09
CA ALA A 7 -4.77 -5.15 -2.05
C ALA A 7 -3.27 -4.84 -2.12
N ALA A 8 -2.69 -4.84 -3.33
CA ALA A 8 -1.27 -4.51 -3.52
C ALA A 8 -0.94 -3.09 -3.04
N LEU A 9 -1.80 -2.11 -3.34
CA LEU A 9 -1.60 -0.72 -2.94
C LEU A 9 -1.74 -0.53 -1.42
N SER A 10 -2.61 -1.32 -0.75
CA SER A 10 -3.03 -1.08 0.62
C SER A 10 -2.29 -1.92 1.66
N ILE A 11 -1.75 -3.11 1.29
CA ILE A 11 -1.19 -4.05 2.24
C ILE A 11 0.02 -3.49 2.99
N GLY A 12 0.86 -2.71 2.32
CA GLY A 12 1.99 -2.03 2.94
C GLY A 12 1.55 -0.95 3.93
N LEU A 13 0.52 -0.18 3.59
CA LEU A 13 -0.04 0.82 4.50
C LEU A 13 -0.68 0.17 5.73
N SER A 14 -1.26 -1.03 5.61
CA SER A 14 -1.78 -1.80 6.74
C SER A 14 -0.70 -2.12 7.79
N ILE A 15 0.57 -2.23 7.39
CA ILE A 15 1.69 -2.38 8.32
C ILE A 15 2.01 -1.06 9.01
N SER A 16 2.22 0.02 8.25
CA SER A 16 2.64 1.31 8.83
C SER A 16 1.53 1.97 9.64
N PHE A 17 0.29 1.97 9.16
CA PHE A 17 -0.83 2.58 9.87
C PHE A 17 -1.47 1.63 10.87
N GLY A 18 -1.65 0.35 10.49
CA GLY A 18 -2.36 -0.59 11.33
C GLY A 18 -1.54 -1.19 12.47
N LEU A 19 -0.22 -1.40 12.30
CA LEU A 19 0.64 -2.00 13.31
C LEU A 19 1.53 -0.99 14.03
N LEU A 20 1.93 0.10 13.36
CA LEU A 20 2.85 1.10 13.94
C LEU A 20 2.14 2.36 14.41
N ASP A 21 0.87 2.53 14.10
CA ASP A 21 0.08 3.74 14.35
C ASP A 21 0.66 5.01 13.67
N ILE A 22 1.30 4.79 12.51
CA ILE A 22 1.92 5.87 11.74
C ILE A 22 1.09 6.16 10.50
N VAL A 23 0.48 7.34 10.47
CA VAL A 23 -0.30 7.83 9.31
C VAL A 23 0.65 8.27 8.20
N ASN A 24 1.11 7.30 7.39
CA ASN A 24 2.02 7.57 6.28
C ASN A 24 1.25 8.00 5.02
N ILE A 25 0.96 9.31 4.91
CA ILE A 25 0.31 9.89 3.72
C ILE A 25 1.21 9.81 2.48
N ALA A 26 2.53 9.71 2.65
CA ALA A 26 3.47 9.59 1.53
C ALA A 26 3.45 8.18 0.89
N HIS A 27 2.76 7.19 1.47
CA HIS A 27 2.74 5.82 0.97
C HIS A 27 2.37 5.71 -0.54
N PRO A 28 1.30 6.35 -1.03
CA PRO A 28 1.00 6.34 -2.46
C PRO A 28 2.06 7.03 -3.33
N ALA A 29 2.72 8.07 -2.83
CA ALA A 29 3.82 8.71 -3.58
C ALA A 29 5.02 7.76 -3.76
N PHE A 30 5.33 6.92 -2.75
CA PHE A 30 6.33 5.85 -2.91
C PHE A 30 5.90 4.79 -3.93
N ILE A 31 4.62 4.47 -4.02
CA ILE A 31 4.10 3.57 -5.06
C ILE A 31 4.34 4.19 -6.45
N ILE A 32 4.04 5.47 -6.63
CA ILE A 32 4.27 6.17 -7.89
C ILE A 32 5.77 6.26 -8.20
N LEU A 33 6.63 6.53 -7.21
CA LEU A 33 8.08 6.48 -7.37
C LEU A 33 8.54 5.10 -7.88
N GLY A 34 8.04 4.02 -7.29
CA GLY A 34 8.30 2.65 -7.74
C GLY A 34 7.82 2.41 -9.19
N ALA A 35 6.63 2.91 -9.53
CA ALA A 35 6.08 2.82 -10.88
C ALA A 35 6.96 3.55 -11.92
N PHE A 36 7.45 4.76 -11.62
CA PHE A 36 8.35 5.49 -12.50
C PHE A 36 9.72 4.81 -12.65
N ILE A 37 10.26 4.23 -11.59
CA ILE A 37 11.49 3.42 -11.69
C ILE A 37 11.26 2.25 -12.65
N CYS A 38 10.19 1.50 -12.49
CA CYS A 38 9.83 0.40 -13.39
C CYS A 38 9.64 0.89 -14.84
N PHE A 39 8.99 2.04 -15.03
CA PHE A 39 8.83 2.66 -16.35
C PHE A 39 10.18 2.99 -17.01
N VAL A 40 11.12 3.61 -16.29
CA VAL A 40 12.44 3.97 -16.83
C VAL A 40 13.20 2.74 -17.29
N PHE A 41 13.25 1.68 -16.48
CA PHE A 41 13.97 0.46 -16.85
C PHE A 41 13.26 -0.32 -17.96
N ASN A 42 11.95 -0.31 -18.02
CA ASN A 42 11.19 -0.90 -19.10
C ASN A 42 11.41 -0.14 -20.43
N SER A 43 11.32 1.19 -20.40
CA SER A 43 11.45 2.05 -21.59
C SER A 43 12.85 2.03 -22.20
N HIS A 44 13.92 1.99 -21.36
CA HIS A 44 15.31 2.07 -21.85
C HIS A 44 15.94 0.69 -22.10
N TYR A 45 15.58 -0.32 -21.32
CA TYR A 45 16.22 -1.63 -21.35
C TYR A 45 15.27 -2.78 -21.69
N GLY A 46 13.97 -2.51 -21.85
CA GLY A 46 12.97 -3.54 -22.13
C GLY A 46 12.76 -4.55 -20.98
N ILE A 47 13.19 -4.20 -19.74
CA ILE A 47 13.10 -5.10 -18.60
C ILE A 47 11.66 -5.14 -18.09
N ASP A 48 11.20 -6.33 -17.70
CA ASP A 48 9.84 -6.51 -17.18
C ASP A 48 9.60 -5.68 -15.91
N PRO A 49 8.47 -4.94 -15.82
CA PRO A 49 8.18 -4.08 -14.67
C PRO A 49 8.11 -4.83 -13.35
N ILE A 50 7.55 -6.05 -13.32
CA ILE A 50 7.42 -6.86 -12.08
C ILE A 50 8.80 -7.25 -11.57
N LEU A 51 9.70 -7.64 -12.47
CA LEU A 51 11.08 -7.97 -12.11
C LEU A 51 11.78 -6.75 -11.48
N MET A 52 11.60 -5.56 -12.07
CA MET A 52 12.16 -4.33 -11.51
C MET A 52 11.56 -3.99 -10.14
N GLY A 53 10.24 -4.14 -9.97
CA GLY A 53 9.60 -3.95 -8.66
C GLY A 53 10.21 -4.83 -7.57
N ILE A 54 10.52 -6.10 -7.89
CA ILE A 54 11.17 -7.03 -6.96
C ILE A 54 12.63 -6.63 -6.70
N ILE A 55 13.39 -6.30 -7.75
CA ILE A 55 14.81 -5.91 -7.63
C ILE A 55 14.99 -4.65 -6.80
N PHE A 56 14.10 -3.65 -6.96
CA PHE A 56 14.17 -2.41 -6.21
C PHE A 56 13.53 -2.47 -4.81
N SER A 57 12.80 -3.54 -4.49
CA SER A 57 12.20 -3.73 -3.15
C SER A 57 13.22 -3.61 -2.00
N PRO A 58 14.46 -4.19 -2.07
CA PRO A 58 15.48 -3.98 -1.04
C PRO A 58 15.94 -2.51 -0.93
N VAL A 59 16.01 -1.78 -2.02
CA VAL A 59 16.36 -0.35 -2.01
C VAL A 59 15.29 0.45 -1.29
N PHE A 60 14.02 0.19 -1.62
CA PHE A 60 12.87 0.80 -0.93
C PHE A 60 12.83 0.45 0.55
N PHE A 61 13.21 -0.79 0.92
CA PHE A 61 13.36 -1.19 2.31
C PHE A 61 14.38 -0.31 3.03
N LEU A 62 15.57 -0.12 2.46
CA LEU A 62 16.62 0.75 3.05
C LEU A 62 16.18 2.21 3.17
N VAL A 63 15.50 2.73 2.16
CA VAL A 63 14.90 4.07 2.21
C VAL A 63 13.87 4.17 3.35
N GLY A 64 13.04 3.13 3.51
CA GLY A 64 12.08 3.04 4.60
C GLY A 64 12.74 3.06 5.99
N LEU A 65 13.83 2.29 6.17
CA LEU A 65 14.62 2.30 7.41
C LEU A 65 15.14 3.71 7.74
N LEU A 66 15.69 4.40 6.73
CA LEU A 66 16.23 5.76 6.90
C LEU A 66 15.13 6.75 7.27
N ILE A 67 14.01 6.73 6.56
CA ILE A 67 12.86 7.62 6.82
C ILE A 67 12.33 7.41 8.24
N TYR A 68 12.11 6.15 8.63
CA TYR A 68 11.61 5.86 9.97
C TYR A 68 12.59 6.29 11.06
N ARG A 69 13.90 6.10 10.85
CA ARG A 69 14.91 6.55 11.80
C ARG A 69 14.85 8.06 12.02
N ILE A 70 14.72 8.86 10.93
CA ILE A 70 14.55 10.31 11.01
C ILE A 70 13.26 10.66 11.77
N TYR A 71 12.16 9.99 11.42
CA TYR A 71 10.85 10.15 12.04
C TYR A 71 10.90 9.86 13.54
N TYR A 72 11.48 8.73 13.94
CA TYR A 72 11.61 8.33 15.33
C TYR A 72 12.42 9.32 16.16
N GLU A 73 13.62 9.70 15.68
CA GLU A 73 14.51 10.61 16.42
C GLU A 73 13.92 12.03 16.59
N ARG A 74 13.15 12.50 15.62
CA ARG A 74 12.65 13.88 15.60
C ARG A 74 11.25 14.04 16.16
N PHE A 75 10.41 13.04 16.06
CA PHE A 75 8.99 13.16 16.40
C PHE A 75 8.54 12.14 17.45
N GLU A 76 8.72 10.86 17.25
CA GLU A 76 8.21 9.82 18.13
C GLU A 76 8.89 9.87 19.51
N LYS A 77 10.21 9.95 19.55
CA LYS A 77 10.98 10.06 20.80
C LYS A 77 10.64 11.31 21.63
N THR A 78 10.19 12.39 20.98
CA THR A 78 9.84 13.65 21.63
C THR A 78 8.37 13.77 22.02
N GLY A 79 7.55 12.74 21.73
CA GLY A 79 6.10 12.75 21.98
C GLY A 79 5.30 13.72 21.11
N ALA A 80 5.89 14.17 19.97
CA ALA A 80 5.29 15.15 19.07
C ALA A 80 4.80 14.50 17.75
N GLU A 81 4.45 13.23 17.81
CA GLU A 81 4.24 12.37 16.64
C GLU A 81 2.97 12.67 15.84
N ALA A 82 1.85 13.01 16.48
CA ALA A 82 0.57 13.08 15.81
C ALA A 82 0.56 14.13 14.67
N LEU A 83 0.56 15.42 14.99
CA LEU A 83 0.43 16.49 13.99
C LEU A 83 1.72 16.72 13.21
N ARG A 84 2.88 16.72 13.91
CA ARG A 84 4.18 16.95 13.27
C ARG A 84 4.60 15.81 12.38
N GLY A 85 4.27 14.57 12.77
CA GLY A 85 4.51 13.39 11.96
C GLY A 85 3.67 13.39 10.68
N LEU A 86 2.41 13.79 10.78
CA LEU A 86 1.53 13.96 9.63
C LEU A 86 2.10 15.00 8.65
N ALA A 87 2.54 16.16 9.15
CA ALA A 87 3.16 17.21 8.34
C ALA A 87 4.47 16.73 7.67
N PHE A 88 5.27 15.91 8.37
CA PHE A 88 6.49 15.33 7.81
C PHE A 88 6.18 14.43 6.60
N PHE A 89 5.23 13.49 6.71
CA PHE A 89 4.86 12.61 5.61
C PHE A 89 4.17 13.37 4.47
N PHE A 90 3.40 14.41 4.78
CA PHE A 90 2.83 15.29 3.78
C PHE A 90 3.92 16.03 2.99
N GLY A 91 4.91 16.61 3.67
CA GLY A 91 6.06 17.23 3.01
C GLY A 91 6.86 16.23 2.15
N LEU A 92 7.06 15.00 2.66
CA LEU A 92 7.76 13.95 1.92
C LEU A 92 7.00 13.54 0.64
N MET A 93 5.68 13.46 0.70
CA MET A 93 4.83 13.23 -0.47
C MET A 93 5.06 14.29 -1.55
N PHE A 94 5.03 15.58 -1.17
CA PHE A 94 5.27 16.66 -2.12
C PHE A 94 6.68 16.67 -2.69
N ILE A 95 7.69 16.36 -1.88
CA ILE A 95 9.08 16.26 -2.36
C ILE A 95 9.20 15.19 -3.44
N ILE A 96 8.64 14.00 -3.21
CA ILE A 96 8.65 12.91 -4.20
C ILE A 96 7.92 13.34 -5.47
N GLU A 97 6.72 13.91 -5.34
CA GLU A 97 5.92 14.36 -6.48
C GLU A 97 6.63 15.42 -7.31
N VAL A 98 7.19 16.45 -6.66
CA VAL A 98 7.93 17.52 -7.36
C VAL A 98 9.17 16.98 -8.07
N ILE A 99 9.94 16.08 -7.44
CA ILE A 99 11.09 15.43 -8.08
C ILE A 99 10.64 14.67 -9.34
N LEU A 100 9.54 13.93 -9.27
CA LEU A 100 9.00 13.21 -10.43
C LEU A 100 8.53 14.15 -11.54
N ILE A 101 7.84 15.25 -11.19
CA ILE A 101 7.41 16.27 -12.17
C ILE A 101 8.62 16.92 -12.86
N MET A 102 9.65 17.26 -12.09
CA MET A 102 10.87 17.85 -12.66
C MET A 102 11.65 16.88 -13.56
N SER A 103 11.56 15.57 -13.28
CA SER A 103 12.29 14.54 -14.02
C SER A 103 11.55 14.03 -15.24
N PHE A 104 10.22 13.93 -15.19
CA PHE A 104 9.40 13.25 -16.21
C PHE A 104 8.27 14.12 -16.79
N GLY A 105 8.07 15.34 -16.26
CA GLY A 105 6.95 16.21 -16.65
C GLY A 105 5.63 15.74 -16.03
N VAL A 106 4.53 16.18 -16.66
CA VAL A 106 3.15 15.87 -16.24
C VAL A 106 2.42 14.93 -17.20
N ASP A 107 3.15 14.40 -18.19
CA ASP A 107 2.56 13.52 -19.20
C ASP A 107 2.34 12.11 -18.65
N PHE A 108 1.29 11.47 -19.17
CA PHE A 108 1.01 10.06 -18.84
C PHE A 108 2.06 9.14 -19.45
N GLN A 109 2.63 8.27 -18.63
CA GLN A 109 3.60 7.26 -19.03
C GLN A 109 3.00 5.86 -18.91
N MET A 110 3.36 4.99 -19.84
CA MET A 110 2.90 3.59 -19.87
C MET A 110 4.08 2.67 -20.12
N VAL A 111 4.01 1.46 -19.59
CA VAL A 111 4.97 0.37 -19.88
C VAL A 111 4.44 -0.54 -20.97
N GLN A 112 5.38 -1.16 -21.69
CA GLN A 112 5.10 -2.21 -22.65
C GLN A 112 5.75 -3.51 -22.18
N ALA A 113 4.96 -4.57 -22.05
CA ALA A 113 5.45 -5.91 -21.79
C ALA A 113 4.70 -6.89 -22.69
N GLY A 114 5.41 -7.90 -23.18
CA GLY A 114 4.89 -8.82 -24.20
C GLY A 114 3.59 -9.53 -23.86
N TYR A 115 3.22 -9.60 -22.57
CA TYR A 115 1.98 -10.22 -22.09
C TYR A 115 0.81 -9.25 -21.94
N ILE A 116 1.02 -7.94 -21.98
CA ILE A 116 -0.01 -6.93 -21.68
C ILE A 116 -1.16 -6.98 -22.67
N ASP A 117 -0.86 -7.24 -23.93
CA ASP A 117 -1.84 -7.27 -25.03
C ASP A 117 -2.51 -8.63 -25.23
N PHE A 118 -2.06 -9.66 -24.49
CA PHE A 118 -2.68 -10.98 -24.56
C PHE A 118 -4.01 -11.01 -23.81
N LYS A 119 -4.97 -11.75 -24.40
CA LYS A 119 -6.27 -12.07 -23.81
C LYS A 119 -6.47 -13.57 -23.83
N ALA A 120 -6.90 -14.15 -22.72
CA ALA A 120 -7.40 -15.51 -22.69
C ALA A 120 -8.93 -15.49 -22.83
N THR A 121 -9.44 -16.06 -23.90
CA THR A 121 -10.88 -16.14 -24.17
C THR A 121 -11.41 -17.49 -23.71
N PHE A 122 -12.30 -17.49 -22.72
CA PHE A 122 -13.00 -18.67 -22.24
C PHE A 122 -14.50 -18.54 -22.56
N GLY A 123 -14.90 -18.96 -23.74
CA GLY A 123 -16.28 -18.83 -24.23
C GLY A 123 -16.69 -17.36 -24.41
N VAL A 124 -17.56 -16.85 -23.55
CA VAL A 124 -18.05 -15.45 -23.57
C VAL A 124 -17.22 -14.50 -22.68
N VAL A 125 -16.23 -14.99 -21.95
CA VAL A 125 -15.46 -14.18 -21.00
C VAL A 125 -14.03 -13.99 -21.51
N ASP A 126 -13.65 -12.74 -21.74
CA ASP A 126 -12.29 -12.34 -22.07
C ASP A 126 -11.54 -11.92 -20.80
N ILE A 127 -10.42 -12.57 -20.54
CA ILE A 127 -9.55 -12.24 -19.41
C ILE A 127 -8.31 -11.50 -19.94
N PRO A 128 -8.20 -10.17 -19.76
CA PRO A 128 -7.02 -9.43 -20.19
C PRO A 128 -5.84 -9.73 -19.25
N PHE A 129 -4.72 -10.16 -19.81
CA PHE A 129 -3.49 -10.45 -19.03
C PHE A 129 -2.94 -9.21 -18.34
N ARG A 130 -3.21 -8.02 -18.89
CA ARG A 130 -2.91 -6.73 -18.25
C ARG A 130 -3.44 -6.61 -16.81
N MET A 131 -4.59 -7.23 -16.51
CA MET A 131 -5.19 -7.23 -15.17
C MET A 131 -4.94 -8.54 -14.42
N PHE A 132 -4.81 -9.65 -15.15
CA PHE A 132 -4.66 -10.97 -14.55
C PHE A 132 -3.27 -11.16 -13.91
N VAL A 133 -2.20 -10.78 -14.63
CA VAL A 133 -0.83 -10.93 -14.12
C VAL A 133 -0.60 -10.08 -12.85
N PRO A 134 -0.91 -8.77 -12.83
CA PRO A 134 -0.83 -7.99 -11.60
C PRO A 134 -1.71 -8.54 -10.47
N PHE A 135 -2.89 -9.07 -10.77
CA PHE A 135 -3.75 -9.70 -9.77
C PHE A 135 -3.08 -10.88 -9.08
N VAL A 136 -2.45 -11.78 -9.84
CA VAL A 136 -1.75 -12.96 -9.30
C VAL A 136 -0.59 -12.52 -8.41
N PHE A 137 0.24 -11.58 -8.88
CA PHE A 137 1.39 -11.08 -8.09
C PHE A 137 0.93 -10.30 -6.86
N ALA A 138 -0.16 -9.53 -6.93
CA ALA A 138 -0.76 -8.87 -5.77
C ALA A 138 -1.21 -9.87 -4.71
N MET A 139 -1.86 -10.97 -5.14
CA MET A 139 -2.28 -12.04 -4.23
C MET A 139 -1.09 -12.76 -3.61
N LEU A 140 -0.06 -13.08 -4.39
CA LEU A 140 1.17 -13.68 -3.89
C LEU A 140 1.87 -12.77 -2.86
N MET A 141 1.96 -11.47 -3.12
CA MET A 141 2.51 -10.49 -2.19
C MET A 141 1.67 -10.42 -0.90
N ALA A 142 0.35 -10.34 -1.00
CA ALA A 142 -0.53 -10.25 0.16
C ALA A 142 -0.48 -11.53 1.02
N ILE A 143 -0.52 -12.71 0.40
CA ILE A 143 -0.42 -14.00 1.10
C ILE A 143 0.97 -14.16 1.71
N GLY A 144 2.03 -13.78 0.98
CA GLY A 144 3.42 -13.84 1.46
C GLY A 144 3.64 -12.96 2.70
N LEU A 145 3.14 -11.71 2.68
CA LEU A 145 3.20 -10.80 3.84
C LEU A 145 2.35 -11.30 5.01
N GLN A 146 1.18 -11.83 4.76
CA GLN A 146 0.34 -12.45 5.79
C GLN A 146 1.03 -13.65 6.44
N TRP A 147 1.65 -14.50 5.64
CA TRP A 147 2.42 -15.64 6.13
C TRP A 147 3.66 -15.18 6.93
N PHE A 148 4.41 -14.21 6.41
CA PHE A 148 5.54 -13.59 7.11
C PHE A 148 5.11 -13.03 8.47
N SER A 149 4.05 -12.23 8.51
CA SER A 149 3.55 -11.57 9.71
C SER A 149 3.05 -12.56 10.77
N SER A 150 2.46 -13.71 10.35
CA SER A 150 1.88 -14.68 11.28
C SER A 150 2.86 -15.79 11.71
N ARG A 151 3.86 -16.11 10.89
CA ARG A 151 4.71 -17.28 11.11
C ARG A 151 6.15 -16.95 11.50
N THR A 152 6.67 -15.76 11.19
CA THR A 152 8.05 -15.39 11.53
C THR A 152 8.13 -14.72 12.90
N PHE A 153 9.33 -14.75 13.50
CA PHE A 153 9.62 -14.06 14.75
C PHE A 153 9.38 -12.55 14.61
N PHE A 154 9.92 -11.94 13.54
CA PHE A 154 9.75 -10.51 13.29
C PHE A 154 8.29 -10.12 13.07
N GLY A 155 7.52 -10.90 12.31
CA GLY A 155 6.11 -10.67 12.09
C GLY A 155 5.30 -10.68 13.39
N ARG A 156 5.57 -11.66 14.27
CA ARG A 156 4.94 -11.71 15.60
C ARG A 156 5.38 -10.56 16.51
N ALA A 157 6.67 -10.18 16.45
CA ALA A 157 7.17 -9.04 17.19
C ALA A 157 6.52 -7.71 16.72
N MET A 158 6.29 -7.54 15.40
CA MET A 158 5.54 -6.40 14.86
C MET A 158 4.11 -6.33 15.42
N GLN A 159 3.40 -7.47 15.47
CA GLN A 159 2.06 -7.53 16.07
C GLN A 159 2.07 -7.27 17.58
N ALA A 160 3.10 -7.70 18.28
CA ALA A 160 3.25 -7.48 19.72
C ALA A 160 3.57 -6.00 20.03
N VAL A 161 4.38 -5.31 19.21
CA VAL A 161 4.61 -3.86 19.33
C VAL A 161 3.31 -3.07 19.25
N ALA A 162 2.40 -3.47 18.37
CA ALA A 162 1.11 -2.85 18.21
C ALA A 162 0.19 -3.02 19.45
N GLN A 163 0.37 -4.10 20.22
CA GLN A 163 -0.44 -4.40 21.39
C GLN A 163 0.12 -3.76 22.67
N ASP A 164 1.40 -3.99 22.95
CA ASP A 164 2.07 -3.47 24.16
C ASP A 164 3.58 -3.35 23.93
N SER A 165 4.03 -2.14 23.64
CA SER A 165 5.44 -1.82 23.45
C SER A 165 6.25 -1.88 24.76
N LEU A 166 5.59 -1.68 25.93
CA LEU A 166 6.26 -1.75 27.23
C LEU A 166 6.56 -3.21 27.62
N ALA A 167 5.60 -4.11 27.41
CA ALA A 167 5.81 -5.54 27.65
C ALA A 167 6.98 -6.08 26.81
N LEU A 168 7.11 -5.65 25.55
CA LEU A 168 8.25 -6.03 24.71
C LEU A 168 9.60 -5.55 25.25
N ARG A 169 9.67 -4.34 25.78
CA ARG A 169 10.91 -3.84 26.41
C ARG A 169 11.29 -4.66 27.63
N LEU A 170 10.33 -5.07 28.44
CA LEU A 170 10.55 -5.94 29.61
C LEU A 170 11.07 -7.32 29.21
N MET A 171 10.74 -7.80 28.00
CA MET A 171 11.28 -9.05 27.44
C MET A 171 12.63 -8.85 26.72
N GLY A 172 13.25 -7.67 26.80
CA GLY A 172 14.55 -7.37 26.19
C GLY A 172 14.51 -7.09 24.69
N ILE A 173 13.33 -6.91 24.09
CA ILE A 173 13.16 -6.56 22.68
C ILE A 173 13.00 -5.05 22.56
N ASP A 174 13.79 -4.42 21.69
CA ASP A 174 13.70 -2.98 21.41
C ASP A 174 12.56 -2.69 20.42
N PRO A 175 11.45 -2.04 20.85
CA PRO A 175 10.33 -1.74 19.98
C PRO A 175 10.70 -0.82 18.82
N ALA A 176 11.65 0.13 19.02
CA ALA A 176 12.06 1.04 17.98
C ALA A 176 12.72 0.32 16.80
N LYS A 177 13.53 -0.71 17.06
CA LYS A 177 14.12 -1.56 16.00
C LYS A 177 13.06 -2.33 15.24
N ILE A 178 12.08 -2.91 15.95
CA ILE A 178 10.98 -3.63 15.30
C ILE A 178 10.15 -2.71 14.43
N LYS A 179 9.79 -1.53 14.92
CA LYS A 179 9.06 -0.50 14.16
C LYS A 179 9.85 -0.04 12.93
N THR A 180 11.18 0.15 13.06
CA THR A 180 12.06 0.53 11.93
C THR A 180 11.98 -0.51 10.81
N ILE A 181 12.14 -1.80 11.15
CA ILE A 181 12.07 -2.89 10.17
C ILE A 181 10.67 -2.99 9.56
N ALA A 182 9.63 -2.88 10.37
CA ALA A 182 8.24 -2.93 9.90
C ALA A 182 7.93 -1.81 8.91
N PHE A 183 8.37 -0.59 9.19
CA PHE A 183 8.22 0.54 8.27
C PHE A 183 9.04 0.33 6.99
N GLY A 184 10.26 -0.21 7.09
CA GLY A 184 11.06 -0.62 5.94
C GLY A 184 10.32 -1.61 5.04
N ILE A 185 9.69 -2.65 5.62
CA ILE A 185 8.86 -3.61 4.87
C ILE A 185 7.67 -2.91 4.20
N SER A 186 6.99 -2.01 4.92
CA SER A 186 5.88 -1.22 4.36
C SER A 186 6.31 -0.44 3.11
N ILE A 187 7.44 0.24 3.14
CA ILE A 187 7.95 0.98 1.97
C ILE A 187 8.47 0.03 0.87
N ALA A 188 9.06 -1.11 1.23
CA ALA A 188 9.49 -2.11 0.25
C ALA A 188 8.33 -2.62 -0.63
N THR A 189 7.14 -2.78 -0.05
CA THR A 189 5.94 -3.18 -0.83
C THR A 189 5.52 -2.14 -1.86
N CYS A 190 5.85 -0.86 -1.67
CA CYS A 190 5.53 0.21 -2.61
C CYS A 190 6.24 0.02 -3.96
N SER A 191 7.47 -0.54 -3.97
CA SER A 191 8.17 -0.84 -5.21
C SER A 191 7.41 -1.88 -6.05
N ILE A 192 6.96 -2.96 -5.41
CA ILE A 192 6.19 -4.02 -6.10
C ILE A 192 4.81 -3.48 -6.49
N ALA A 193 4.11 -2.79 -5.59
CA ALA A 193 2.81 -2.20 -5.89
C ALA A 193 2.88 -1.18 -7.04
N GLY A 194 3.96 -0.40 -7.14
CA GLY A 194 4.23 0.51 -8.24
C GLY A 194 4.42 -0.21 -9.58
N ALA A 195 5.15 -1.32 -9.57
CA ALA A 195 5.30 -2.17 -10.76
C ALA A 195 3.95 -2.72 -11.24
N LEU A 196 3.09 -3.16 -10.32
CA LEU A 196 1.75 -3.64 -10.66
C LEU A 196 0.85 -2.50 -11.16
N LEU A 197 0.97 -1.31 -10.58
CA LEU A 197 0.19 -0.13 -10.94
C LEU A 197 0.49 0.31 -12.38
N VAL A 198 1.76 0.44 -12.76
CA VAL A 198 2.14 0.92 -14.10
C VAL A 198 1.75 -0.04 -15.23
N ILE A 199 1.56 -1.33 -14.93
CA ILE A 199 1.03 -2.31 -15.88
C ILE A 199 -0.48 -2.08 -16.09
N VAL A 200 -1.24 -1.81 -15.03
CA VAL A 200 -2.71 -1.72 -15.07
C VAL A 200 -3.17 -0.39 -15.66
N ILE A 201 -2.57 0.73 -15.24
CA ILE A 201 -2.97 2.07 -15.64
C ILE A 201 -1.78 2.93 -16.08
N PRO A 202 -2.02 3.94 -16.94
CA PRO A 202 -1.04 4.98 -17.20
C PRO A 202 -0.74 5.75 -15.91
N ILE A 203 0.53 6.09 -15.70
CA ILE A 203 0.97 6.83 -14.52
C ILE A 203 1.36 8.26 -14.87
N GLU A 204 1.06 9.17 -13.96
CA GLU A 204 1.60 10.53 -13.91
C GLU A 204 2.04 10.83 -12.46
N PRO A 205 2.95 11.80 -12.23
CA PRO A 205 3.47 12.05 -10.88
C PRO A 205 2.41 12.37 -9.83
N SER A 206 1.32 13.04 -10.20
CA SER A 206 0.27 13.49 -9.28
C SER A 206 -0.80 12.43 -8.98
N VAL A 207 -0.86 11.33 -9.75
CA VAL A 207 -1.92 10.32 -9.64
C VAL A 207 -1.94 9.63 -8.27
N GLY A 208 -0.82 9.62 -7.55
CA GLY A 208 -0.72 9.07 -6.20
C GLY A 208 -1.73 9.69 -5.22
N ARG A 209 -2.04 10.98 -5.37
CA ARG A 209 -3.01 11.69 -4.51
C ARG A 209 -4.42 11.12 -4.61
N LEU A 210 -4.81 10.61 -5.76
CA LEU A 210 -6.14 10.02 -5.97
C LEU A 210 -6.31 8.72 -5.16
N TYR A 211 -5.22 8.00 -4.93
CA TYR A 211 -5.25 6.73 -4.19
C TYR A 211 -5.15 6.88 -2.68
N ILE A 212 -4.79 8.06 -2.14
CA ILE A 212 -4.68 8.26 -0.69
C ILE A 212 -5.97 7.82 0.01
N GLY A 213 -7.11 8.39 -0.38
CA GLY A 213 -8.39 8.11 0.24
C GLY A 213 -8.82 6.65 0.11
N GLN A 214 -8.64 6.04 -1.08
CA GLN A 214 -9.00 4.64 -1.33
C GLN A 214 -8.14 3.68 -0.50
N VAL A 215 -6.82 3.88 -0.48
CA VAL A 215 -5.88 3.02 0.26
C VAL A 215 -6.15 3.10 1.78
N PHE A 216 -6.38 4.31 2.31
CA PHE A 216 -6.77 4.49 3.71
C PHE A 216 -8.14 3.86 4.00
N ALA A 217 -9.14 4.07 3.13
CA ALA A 217 -10.45 3.46 3.28
C ALA A 217 -10.35 1.94 3.37
N ILE A 218 -9.59 1.29 2.49
CA ILE A 218 -9.41 -0.15 2.49
C ILE A 218 -8.78 -0.66 3.79
N VAL A 219 -7.74 0.03 4.29
CA VAL A 219 -7.07 -0.37 5.55
C VAL A 219 -8.01 -0.24 6.75
N VAL A 220 -8.76 0.86 6.82
CA VAL A 220 -9.75 1.07 7.90
C VAL A 220 -10.91 0.10 7.79
N LEU A 221 -11.45 -0.13 6.57
CA LEU A 221 -12.49 -1.13 6.31
C LEU A 221 -12.06 -2.53 6.72
N GLY A 222 -10.81 -2.89 6.42
CA GLY A 222 -10.23 -4.19 6.79
C GLY A 222 -10.10 -4.38 8.29
N GLY A 223 -9.94 -3.30 9.02
CA GLY A 223 -9.62 -3.23 10.44
C GLY A 223 -8.13 -2.99 10.65
N LEU A 224 -7.81 -1.95 11.41
CA LEU A 224 -6.44 -1.53 11.69
C LEU A 224 -5.61 -2.70 12.26
N GLY A 225 -4.43 -2.94 11.68
CA GLY A 225 -3.52 -4.02 12.07
C GLY A 225 -3.88 -5.43 11.55
N SER A 226 -4.99 -5.58 10.80
CA SER A 226 -5.39 -6.86 10.21
C SER A 226 -5.05 -6.92 8.72
N GLN A 227 -3.93 -7.54 8.37
CA GLN A 227 -3.54 -7.71 6.95
C GLN A 227 -4.55 -8.58 6.17
N SER A 228 -5.08 -9.64 6.78
CA SER A 228 -6.15 -10.43 6.18
C SER A 228 -7.44 -9.63 6.02
N GLY A 229 -7.76 -8.76 6.98
CA GLY A 229 -8.88 -7.82 6.87
C GLY A 229 -8.69 -6.86 5.70
N THR A 230 -7.50 -6.28 5.55
CA THR A 230 -7.16 -5.39 4.43
C THR A 230 -7.32 -6.10 3.08
N LEU A 231 -6.87 -7.36 2.96
CA LEU A 231 -7.04 -8.14 1.74
C LEU A 231 -8.53 -8.37 1.42
N ILE A 232 -9.33 -8.78 2.40
CA ILE A 232 -10.77 -9.01 2.22
C ILE A 232 -11.48 -7.69 1.86
N ALA A 233 -11.16 -6.60 2.55
CA ALA A 233 -11.72 -5.28 2.27
C ALA A 233 -11.39 -4.80 0.85
N ALA A 234 -10.14 -4.97 0.42
CA ALA A 234 -9.71 -4.64 -0.94
C ALA A 234 -10.47 -5.44 -2.00
N MET A 235 -10.66 -6.75 -1.78
CA MET A 235 -11.41 -7.62 -2.70
C MET A 235 -12.89 -7.23 -2.76
N LEU A 236 -13.51 -6.97 -1.60
CA LEU A 236 -14.91 -6.54 -1.53
C LEU A 236 -15.10 -5.16 -2.17
N LEU A 237 -14.25 -4.18 -1.84
CA LEU A 237 -14.33 -2.85 -2.41
C LEU A 237 -14.16 -2.89 -3.94
N GLY A 238 -13.14 -3.63 -4.43
CA GLY A 238 -12.91 -3.76 -5.87
C GLY A 238 -14.05 -4.46 -6.61
N LEU A 239 -14.75 -5.40 -5.96
CA LEU A 239 -15.93 -6.04 -6.50
C LEU A 239 -17.12 -5.08 -6.58
N VAL A 240 -17.43 -4.38 -5.49
CA VAL A 240 -18.53 -3.40 -5.42
C VAL A 240 -18.28 -2.26 -6.40
N GLU A 241 -17.07 -1.73 -6.44
CA GLU A 241 -16.69 -0.66 -7.37
C GLU A 241 -16.83 -1.11 -8.83
N SER A 242 -16.36 -2.32 -9.17
CA SER A 242 -16.50 -2.87 -10.52
C SER A 242 -17.97 -2.99 -10.95
N LEU A 243 -18.86 -3.41 -10.04
CA LEU A 243 -20.29 -3.47 -10.31
C LEU A 243 -20.87 -2.07 -10.51
N ILE A 244 -20.59 -1.14 -9.59
CA ILE A 244 -21.14 0.22 -9.65
C ILE A 244 -20.63 0.97 -10.89
N THR A 245 -19.34 0.86 -11.21
CA THR A 245 -18.78 1.52 -12.40
C THR A 245 -19.35 0.96 -13.71
N THR A 246 -19.72 -0.31 -13.73
CA THR A 246 -20.36 -0.94 -14.89
C THR A 246 -21.78 -0.41 -15.12
N PHE A 247 -22.55 -0.20 -14.06
CA PHE A 247 -23.97 0.24 -14.19
C PHE A 247 -24.13 1.76 -14.16
N PHE A 248 -23.30 2.48 -13.42
CA PHE A 248 -23.45 3.94 -13.17
C PHE A 248 -22.32 4.79 -13.77
N GLY A 249 -21.24 4.14 -14.23
CA GLY A 249 -20.08 4.80 -14.83
C GLY A 249 -18.91 5.05 -13.86
N PRO A 250 -17.70 5.31 -14.43
CA PRO A 250 -16.45 5.41 -13.66
C PRO A 250 -16.39 6.55 -12.63
N SER A 251 -17.18 7.63 -12.86
CA SER A 251 -17.21 8.79 -11.96
C SER A 251 -17.71 8.47 -10.54
N TRP A 252 -18.35 7.30 -10.34
CA TRP A 252 -18.83 6.84 -9.05
C TRP A 252 -17.78 6.10 -8.20
N SER A 253 -16.61 5.76 -8.78
CA SER A 253 -15.54 5.02 -8.10
C SER A 253 -15.14 5.65 -6.75
N PRO A 254 -14.84 6.95 -6.64
CA PRO A 254 -14.52 7.56 -5.34
C PRO A 254 -15.67 7.48 -4.33
N ALA A 255 -16.91 7.64 -4.80
CA ALA A 255 -18.09 7.59 -3.94
C ALA A 255 -18.28 6.19 -3.32
N VAL A 256 -17.92 5.12 -4.02
CA VAL A 256 -17.95 3.75 -3.50
C VAL A 256 -17.00 3.58 -2.34
N ALA A 257 -15.74 4.00 -2.49
CA ALA A 257 -14.72 3.85 -1.46
C ALA A 257 -15.07 4.62 -0.19
N PHE A 258 -15.42 5.91 -0.34
CA PHE A 258 -15.76 6.76 0.81
C PHE A 258 -17.13 6.41 1.41
N GLY A 259 -18.11 6.02 0.60
CA GLY A 259 -19.40 5.55 1.06
C GLY A 259 -19.29 4.28 1.89
N ALA A 260 -18.51 3.29 1.42
CA ALA A 260 -18.22 2.07 2.17
C ALA A 260 -17.49 2.38 3.49
N LEU A 261 -16.52 3.32 3.48
CA LEU A 261 -15.83 3.77 4.68
C LEU A 261 -16.79 4.35 5.71
N ILE A 262 -17.66 5.28 5.31
CA ILE A 262 -18.66 5.90 6.20
C ILE A 262 -19.60 4.83 6.77
N LEU A 263 -20.10 3.92 5.94
CA LEU A 263 -21.01 2.86 6.38
C LEU A 263 -20.32 1.94 7.42
N VAL A 264 -19.09 1.50 7.16
CA VAL A 264 -18.39 0.62 8.11
C VAL A 264 -18.07 1.37 9.40
N LEU A 265 -17.59 2.60 9.34
CA LEU A 265 -17.33 3.38 10.57
C LEU A 265 -18.59 3.65 11.38
N ALA A 266 -19.75 3.81 10.74
CA ALA A 266 -21.02 4.01 11.42
C ALA A 266 -21.54 2.75 12.11
N PHE A 267 -21.39 1.57 11.49
CA PHE A 267 -21.96 0.31 12.00
C PHE A 267 -20.94 -0.57 12.71
N LYS A 268 -19.66 -0.54 12.30
CA LYS A 268 -18.59 -1.37 12.86
C LYS A 268 -17.24 -0.63 12.86
N PRO A 269 -17.02 0.30 13.80
CA PRO A 269 -15.84 1.19 13.79
C PRO A 269 -14.50 0.44 13.88
N THR A 270 -14.49 -0.82 14.30
CA THR A 270 -13.30 -1.68 14.33
C THR A 270 -12.93 -2.27 12.97
N GLY A 271 -13.75 -2.06 11.92
CA GLY A 271 -13.57 -2.70 10.61
C GLY A 271 -14.03 -4.16 10.56
N ILE A 272 -13.83 -4.82 9.40
CA ILE A 272 -14.33 -6.18 9.14
C ILE A 272 -13.70 -7.21 10.08
N LEU A 273 -12.38 -7.20 10.23
CA LEU A 273 -11.59 -8.12 11.06
C LEU A 273 -10.74 -7.39 12.12
N GLY A 274 -11.10 -6.17 12.49
CA GLY A 274 -10.45 -5.45 13.58
C GLY A 274 -10.73 -6.13 14.93
N ARG A 275 -9.74 -6.13 15.84
CA ARG A 275 -9.88 -6.70 17.19
C ARG A 275 -10.67 -5.75 18.08
N VAL A 276 -11.70 -6.26 18.74
CA VAL A 276 -12.46 -5.57 19.78
C VAL A 276 -11.57 -5.49 21.03
N GLY A 277 -10.73 -4.50 21.14
CA GLY A 277 -9.80 -4.33 22.26
C GLY A 277 -9.14 -2.97 22.31
N ASP A 278 -9.25 -2.19 21.26
CA ASP A 278 -8.53 -0.92 21.08
C ASP A 278 -9.42 0.34 21.22
N THR A 279 -10.53 0.22 21.94
CA THR A 279 -11.20 1.42 22.47
C THR A 279 -10.47 1.85 23.73
N ARG A 280 -9.30 2.48 23.58
CA ARG A 280 -8.72 3.31 24.63
C ARG A 280 -9.62 4.53 24.76
N GLY A 281 -10.44 4.52 25.87
CA GLY A 281 -11.12 5.69 26.36
C GLY A 281 -10.12 6.73 26.87
#